data_292a80d3741242aa55f9f6e58603376e
#
_entry.id   292a80d3741242aa55f9f6e58603376e
#
_cell.length_a   1.000
_cell.length_b   1.000
_cell.length_c   1.000
_cell.angle_alpha   90.00
_cell.angle_beta   90.00
_cell.angle_gamma   90.00
#
_symmetry.space_group_name_H-M   'P 1'
#
loop_
_entity.id
_entity.type
_entity.pdbx_description
1 polymer ?
#
loop_
_entity_poly.entity_id
_entity_poly.type
_entity_poly.pdbx_seq_one_letter_code
_entity_poly.pdbx_strand_id
1 'polypeptide(L)'
;LVLNHHPFFLGKKHSVMATLNLSKENSLILQYVTELRDVDIQADRMRFRRNLERLGEIFAYEISKKLNFVEIEVKTQLGIANSKIIANTPVLATILRAGIPMHQGMLNYFDYSDNAFVTTYRRQHKDGTFEINMDYVSCPPLEDRPLIICDPMLATGSSMATAMNGLLQYGTPSQIHIV
;
A
#
# COMPACT_ATOMS: atom_id res chain seq x y z
N LEU A 1 11.37 -5.78 -3.40
CA LEU A 1 10.41 -4.74 -3.06
C LEU A 1 9.81 -4.21 -4.35
N VAL A 2 8.56 -4.50 -4.58
CA VAL A 2 7.92 -4.29 -5.88
C VAL A 2 6.67 -3.44 -5.66
N LEU A 3 6.65 -2.25 -6.25
CA LEU A 3 5.45 -1.43 -6.40
C LEU A 3 4.70 -1.94 -7.64
N ASN A 4 3.53 -2.53 -7.45
CA ASN A 4 2.66 -2.91 -8.54
C ASN A 4 1.56 -1.85 -8.71
N HIS A 5 1.51 -1.27 -9.90
CA HIS A 5 0.54 -0.25 -10.27
C HIS A 5 -0.49 -0.85 -11.20
N HIS A 6 -1.73 -0.93 -10.78
CA HIS A 6 -2.83 -1.45 -11.60
C HIS A 6 -3.83 -0.33 -11.91
N PRO A 7 -3.87 0.20 -13.13
CA PRO A 7 -5.01 0.99 -13.57
C PRO A 7 -6.16 0.04 -13.90
N PHE A 8 -7.20 0.02 -13.06
CA PHE A 8 -8.43 -0.72 -13.34
C PHE A 8 -9.33 0.14 -14.23
N PHE A 9 -9.46 -0.24 -15.50
CA PHE A 9 -10.49 0.29 -16.38
C PHE A 9 -11.49 -0.83 -16.73
N LEU A 10 -12.72 -0.69 -16.30
CA LEU A 10 -13.87 -1.41 -16.83
C LEU A 10 -14.13 -0.94 -18.27
N GLY A 11 -13.56 -1.65 -19.25
CA GLY A 11 -13.77 -1.42 -20.66
C GLY A 11 -12.51 -1.72 -21.47
N LYS A 12 -12.37 -2.94 -21.96
CA LYS A 12 -11.46 -3.42 -23.02
C LYS A 12 -10.30 -2.48 -23.42
N LYS A 13 -9.36 -2.19 -22.51
CA LYS A 13 -7.98 -1.81 -22.83
C LYS A 13 -7.09 -2.52 -21.84
N HIS A 14 -6.03 -3.16 -22.34
CA HIS A 14 -5.04 -3.88 -21.51
C HIS A 14 -4.53 -2.94 -20.40
N SER A 15 -4.85 -3.25 -19.15
CA SER A 15 -4.25 -2.57 -18.01
C SER A 15 -2.78 -2.98 -17.94
N VAL A 16 -1.88 -2.03 -18.17
CA VAL A 16 -0.45 -2.30 -18.03
C VAL A 16 -0.12 -2.24 -16.55
N MET A 17 0.22 -3.38 -15.96
CA MET A 17 0.77 -3.44 -14.62
C MET A 17 2.22 -2.96 -14.67
N ALA A 18 2.50 -1.79 -14.10
CA ALA A 18 3.85 -1.27 -13.97
C ALA A 18 4.44 -1.70 -12.62
N THR A 19 5.60 -2.34 -12.68
CA THR A 19 6.36 -2.75 -11.50
C THR A 19 7.55 -1.81 -11.30
N LEU A 20 7.61 -1.16 -10.14
CA LEU A 20 8.75 -0.33 -9.74
C LEU A 20 9.55 -1.05 -8.64
N ASN A 21 10.79 -1.39 -8.92
CA ASN A 21 11.69 -2.01 -7.93
C ASN A 21 12.66 -0.95 -7.40
N LEU A 22 12.36 -0.41 -6.22
CA LEU A 22 13.17 0.63 -5.58
C LEU A 22 14.54 0.13 -5.07
N SER A 23 14.76 -1.19 -5.03
CA SER A 23 16.06 -1.75 -4.63
C SER A 23 17.11 -1.72 -5.77
N LYS A 24 16.76 -1.24 -6.96
CA LYS A 24 17.71 -1.12 -8.09
C LYS A 24 18.59 0.10 -8.02
N GLU A 25 18.22 1.08 -7.20
CA GLU A 25 18.97 2.34 -7.05
C GLU A 25 19.48 2.48 -5.62
N ASN A 26 20.67 3.07 -5.48
CA ASN A 26 21.27 3.32 -4.17
C ASN A 26 20.43 4.35 -3.40
N SER A 27 19.87 3.93 -2.28
CA SER A 27 19.05 4.76 -1.42
C SER A 27 18.95 4.17 0.00
N LEU A 28 18.35 4.90 0.93
CA LEU A 28 18.07 4.42 2.29
C LEU A 28 17.23 3.15 2.34
N ILE A 29 16.44 2.87 1.30
CA ILE A 29 15.69 1.62 1.18
C ILE A 29 16.60 0.41 1.28
N LEU A 30 17.76 0.44 0.63
CA LEU A 30 18.72 -0.66 0.66
C LEU A 30 19.18 -0.97 2.09
N GLN A 31 19.46 0.08 2.87
CA GLN A 31 19.85 -0.08 4.28
C GLN A 31 18.74 -0.76 5.08
N TYR A 32 17.49 -0.27 4.99
CA TYR A 32 16.38 -0.82 5.76
C TYR A 32 16.03 -2.26 5.32
N VAL A 33 16.07 -2.54 4.02
CA VAL A 33 15.85 -3.90 3.50
C VAL A 33 16.98 -4.85 3.93
N THR A 34 18.22 -4.39 3.96
CA THR A 34 19.36 -5.19 4.46
C THR A 34 19.16 -5.53 5.93
N GLU A 35 18.82 -4.56 6.77
CA GLU A 35 18.54 -4.79 8.19
C GLU A 35 17.35 -5.74 8.44
N LEU A 36 16.30 -5.66 7.60
CA LEU A 36 15.15 -6.58 7.69
C LEU A 36 15.49 -8.03 7.28
N ARG A 37 16.54 -8.21 6.47
CA ARG A 37 16.99 -9.53 6.00
C ARG A 37 18.11 -10.14 6.82
N ASP A 38 18.87 -9.30 7.52
CA ASP A 38 19.97 -9.74 8.38
C ASP A 38 19.40 -10.52 9.57
N VAL A 39 19.87 -11.76 9.77
CA VAL A 39 19.33 -12.68 10.77
C VAL A 39 19.56 -12.21 12.20
N ASP A 40 20.62 -11.44 12.44
CA ASP A 40 20.96 -10.91 13.76
C ASP A 40 20.18 -9.61 14.04
N ILE A 41 20.14 -8.70 13.07
CA ILE A 41 19.49 -7.40 13.22
C ILE A 41 17.96 -7.54 13.28
N GLN A 42 17.35 -8.43 12.47
CA GLN A 42 15.90 -8.63 12.48
C GLN A 42 15.37 -9.22 13.81
N ALA A 43 16.23 -9.78 14.65
CA ALA A 43 15.87 -10.27 15.97
C ALA A 43 15.46 -9.15 16.93
N ASP A 44 15.95 -7.92 16.72
CA ASP A 44 15.44 -6.71 17.38
C ASP A 44 14.04 -6.35 16.86
N ARG A 45 13.04 -6.72 17.64
CA ARG A 45 11.62 -6.54 17.28
C ARG A 45 11.21 -5.07 17.10
N MET A 46 11.84 -4.15 17.82
CA MET A 46 11.55 -2.72 17.68
C MET A 46 12.15 -2.19 16.37
N ARG A 47 13.40 -2.52 16.09
CA ARG A 47 14.09 -2.13 14.86
C ARG A 47 13.40 -2.69 13.62
N PHE A 48 12.97 -3.95 13.68
CA PHE A 48 12.21 -4.60 12.61
C PHE A 48 10.93 -3.81 12.27
N ARG A 49 10.10 -3.51 13.29
CA ARG A 49 8.87 -2.74 13.08
C ARG A 49 9.16 -1.32 12.59
N ARG A 50 10.19 -0.67 13.13
CA ARG A 50 10.57 0.68 12.72
C ARG A 50 11.07 0.74 11.29
N ASN A 51 11.78 -0.27 10.82
CA ASN A 51 12.21 -0.34 9.42
C ASN A 51 11.04 -0.58 8.47
N LEU A 52 10.04 -1.39 8.84
CA LEU A 52 8.81 -1.51 8.05
C LEU A 52 8.04 -0.18 7.97
N GLU A 53 7.97 0.57 9.06
CA GLU A 53 7.35 1.90 9.08
C GLU A 53 8.09 2.87 8.15
N ARG A 54 9.42 2.93 8.21
CA ARG A 54 10.26 3.75 7.31
C ARG A 54 10.08 3.37 5.84
N LEU A 55 9.94 2.08 5.54
CA LEU A 55 9.62 1.65 4.19
C LEU A 55 8.24 2.13 3.76
N GLY A 56 7.23 2.10 4.64
CA GLY A 56 5.90 2.66 4.40
C GLY A 56 5.96 4.14 4.06
N GLU A 57 6.75 4.94 4.80
CA GLU A 57 6.98 6.36 4.54
C GLU A 57 7.54 6.60 3.13
N ILE A 58 8.59 5.86 2.76
CA ILE A 58 9.22 5.98 1.43
C ILE A 58 8.26 5.55 0.32
N PHE A 59 7.51 4.46 0.51
CA PHE A 59 6.50 4.04 -0.46
C PHE A 59 5.39 5.07 -0.64
N ALA A 60 4.92 5.69 0.44
CA ALA A 60 3.93 6.75 0.36
C ALA A 60 4.43 7.90 -0.53
N TYR A 61 5.68 8.33 -0.35
CA TYR A 61 6.31 9.35 -1.17
C TYR A 61 6.41 8.92 -2.65
N GLU A 62 6.87 7.71 -2.93
CA GLU A 62 7.00 7.21 -4.31
C GLU A 62 5.63 7.04 -5.00
N ILE A 63 4.62 6.56 -4.28
CA ILE A 63 3.25 6.43 -4.79
C ILE A 63 2.65 7.82 -5.06
N SER A 64 2.89 8.81 -4.21
CA SER A 64 2.35 10.15 -4.38
C SER A 64 2.68 10.77 -5.75
N LYS A 65 3.83 10.43 -6.33
CA LYS A 65 4.25 10.86 -7.68
C LYS A 65 3.39 10.29 -8.81
N LYS A 66 2.55 9.29 -8.52
CA LYS A 66 1.67 8.61 -9.49
C LYS A 66 0.20 8.98 -9.29
N LEU A 67 -0.12 9.69 -8.23
CA LEU A 67 -1.48 10.16 -7.96
C LEU A 67 -1.83 11.35 -8.86
N ASN A 68 -3.13 11.60 -9.00
CA ASN A 68 -3.62 12.77 -9.72
C ASN A 68 -3.56 14.01 -8.83
N PHE A 69 -3.20 15.15 -9.44
CA PHE A 69 -3.13 16.45 -8.78
C PHE A 69 -4.11 17.43 -9.40
N VAL A 70 -4.65 18.33 -8.58
CA VAL A 70 -5.46 19.47 -9.01
C VAL A 70 -4.75 20.76 -8.67
N GLU A 71 -4.94 21.78 -9.52
CA GLU A 71 -4.44 23.13 -9.29
C GLU A 71 -5.35 23.87 -8.32
N ILE A 72 -4.75 24.58 -7.39
CA ILE A 72 -5.44 25.42 -6.41
C ILE A 72 -4.74 26.78 -6.27
N GLU A 73 -5.50 27.79 -5.91
CA GLU A 73 -4.96 29.06 -5.44
C GLU A 73 -4.77 29.03 -3.93
N VAL A 74 -3.59 29.40 -3.48
CA VAL A 74 -3.23 29.45 -2.06
C VAL A 74 -2.96 30.88 -1.65
N LYS A 75 -3.67 31.36 -0.62
CA LYS A 75 -3.39 32.66 0.00
C LYS A 75 -2.16 32.53 0.89
N THR A 76 -1.09 33.22 0.51
CA THR A 76 0.17 33.30 1.28
C THR A 76 0.30 34.68 1.94
N GLN A 77 1.31 34.84 2.78
CA GLN A 77 1.62 36.15 3.39
C GLN A 77 2.06 37.19 2.33
N LEU A 78 2.58 36.74 1.18
CA LEU A 78 3.10 37.61 0.12
C LEU A 78 2.10 37.81 -1.04
N GLY A 79 0.92 37.18 -1.00
CA GLY A 79 -0.10 37.25 -2.06
C GLY A 79 -0.68 35.89 -2.41
N ILE A 80 -1.35 35.80 -3.55
CA ILE A 80 -1.93 34.56 -4.07
C ILE A 80 -0.86 33.80 -4.89
N ALA A 81 -0.70 32.52 -4.60
CA ALA A 81 0.18 31.63 -5.34
C ALA A 81 -0.60 30.44 -5.91
N ASN A 82 -0.30 30.02 -7.13
CA ASN A 82 -0.80 28.78 -7.70
C ASN A 82 0.00 27.60 -7.18
N SER A 83 -0.68 26.55 -6.77
CA SER A 83 -0.07 25.32 -6.24
C SER A 83 -0.84 24.09 -6.72
N LYS A 84 -0.36 22.90 -6.37
CA LYS A 84 -1.01 21.62 -6.70
C LYS A 84 -1.13 20.76 -5.46
N ILE A 85 -2.28 20.13 -5.29
CA ILE A 85 -2.53 19.14 -4.23
C ILE A 85 -3.05 17.84 -4.82
N ILE A 86 -2.96 16.76 -4.07
CA ILE A 86 -3.54 15.46 -4.46
C ILE A 86 -5.05 15.63 -4.63
N ALA A 87 -5.56 15.20 -5.78
CA ALA A 87 -6.97 15.38 -6.15
C ALA A 87 -7.92 14.61 -5.24
N ASN A 88 -7.61 13.32 -5.02
CA ASN A 88 -8.41 12.42 -4.19
C ASN A 88 -7.50 11.71 -3.19
N THR A 89 -7.81 11.84 -1.92
CA THR A 89 -7.08 11.16 -0.84
C THR A 89 -7.21 9.64 -0.98
N PRO A 90 -6.10 8.89 -0.96
CA PRO A 90 -6.15 7.44 -1.09
C PRO A 90 -6.85 6.78 0.12
N VAL A 91 -7.33 5.55 -0.09
CA VAL A 91 -7.66 4.63 1.00
C VAL A 91 -6.46 3.74 1.24
N LEU A 92 -6.01 3.66 2.48
CA LEU A 92 -4.87 2.84 2.90
C LEU A 92 -5.38 1.51 3.46
N ALA A 93 -5.14 0.43 2.74
CA ALA A 93 -5.50 -0.92 3.17
C ALA A 93 -4.28 -1.69 3.66
N THR A 94 -4.45 -2.51 4.68
CA THR A 94 -3.40 -3.41 5.14
C THR A 94 -3.93 -4.80 5.48
N ILE A 95 -3.10 -5.80 5.20
CA ILE A 95 -3.37 -7.18 5.62
C ILE A 95 -2.83 -7.36 7.04
N LEU A 96 -3.74 -7.61 7.97
CA LEU A 96 -3.40 -7.81 9.37
C LEU A 96 -2.74 -9.19 9.57
N ARG A 97 -1.76 -9.31 10.45
CA ARG A 97 -1.24 -8.29 11.36
C ARG A 97 0.09 -7.69 10.88
N ALA A 98 0.77 -8.37 9.95
CA ALA A 98 2.14 -8.04 9.55
C ALA A 98 2.27 -6.65 8.90
N GLY A 99 1.22 -6.19 8.19
CA GLY A 99 1.21 -4.90 7.50
C GLY A 99 1.10 -3.67 8.40
N ILE A 100 0.74 -3.81 9.70
CA ILE A 100 0.48 -2.66 10.58
C ILE A 100 1.63 -1.64 10.62
N PRO A 101 2.91 -2.00 10.81
CA PRO A 101 3.97 -0.99 10.88
C PRO A 101 4.15 -0.24 9.54
N MET A 102 4.06 -0.94 8.42
CA MET A 102 4.17 -0.32 7.09
C MET A 102 2.99 0.62 6.81
N HIS A 103 1.79 0.20 7.17
CA HIS A 103 0.58 1.03 7.10
C HIS A 103 0.72 2.30 7.94
N GLN A 104 1.26 2.22 9.16
CA GLN A 104 1.54 3.38 10.00
C GLN A 104 2.49 4.35 9.30
N GLY A 105 3.55 3.85 8.65
CA GLY A 105 4.46 4.68 7.89
C GLY A 105 3.78 5.41 6.73
N MET A 106 2.83 4.77 6.06
CA MET A 106 2.04 5.43 5.01
C MET A 106 1.13 6.51 5.56
N LEU A 107 0.52 6.30 6.74
CA LEU A 107 -0.32 7.29 7.41
C LEU A 107 0.46 8.53 7.84
N ASN A 108 1.76 8.41 8.13
CA ASN A 108 2.61 9.57 8.44
C ASN A 108 2.71 10.57 7.27
N TYR A 109 2.40 10.15 6.04
CA TYR A 109 2.44 10.96 4.81
C TYR A 109 1.04 11.27 4.26
N PHE A 110 0.14 10.28 4.31
CA PHE A 110 -1.25 10.41 3.88
C PHE A 110 -2.17 10.53 5.11
N ASP A 111 -1.96 11.56 5.92
CA ASP A 111 -2.60 11.77 7.22
C ASP A 111 -4.13 11.99 7.15
N TYR A 112 -4.65 12.39 5.99
CA TYR A 112 -6.10 12.51 5.72
C TYR A 112 -6.72 11.25 5.12
N SER A 113 -5.97 10.15 5.00
CA SER A 113 -6.44 8.92 4.40
C SER A 113 -7.37 8.14 5.32
N ASP A 114 -8.42 7.57 4.74
CA ASP A 114 -9.22 6.56 5.40
C ASP A 114 -8.47 5.22 5.41
N ASN A 115 -8.79 4.39 6.40
CA ASN A 115 -8.14 3.12 6.63
C ASN A 115 -9.05 1.95 6.27
N ALA A 116 -8.45 0.92 5.66
CA ALA A 116 -9.09 -0.37 5.43
C ALA A 116 -8.24 -1.50 6.05
N PHE A 117 -8.89 -2.45 6.68
CA PHE A 117 -8.25 -3.57 7.34
C PHE A 117 -8.82 -4.89 6.83
N VAL A 118 -7.93 -5.82 6.48
CA VAL A 118 -8.28 -7.14 6.02
C VAL A 118 -7.57 -8.19 6.85
N THR A 119 -8.29 -9.22 7.31
CA THR A 119 -7.67 -10.42 7.87
C THR A 119 -7.80 -11.57 6.90
N THR A 120 -6.69 -12.25 6.63
CA THR A 120 -6.67 -13.51 5.89
C THR A 120 -6.04 -14.60 6.75
N TYR A 121 -6.56 -15.81 6.67
CA TYR A 121 -5.98 -16.94 7.36
C TYR A 121 -5.91 -18.17 6.44
N ARG A 122 -4.94 -19.04 6.72
CA ARG A 122 -4.79 -20.32 6.04
C ARG A 122 -5.58 -21.39 6.80
N ARG A 123 -6.52 -22.00 6.13
CA ARG A 123 -7.20 -23.21 6.60
C ARG A 123 -6.53 -24.42 5.97
N GLN A 124 -5.93 -25.27 6.80
CA GLN A 124 -5.34 -26.51 6.33
C GLN A 124 -6.40 -27.59 6.32
N HIS A 125 -6.52 -28.29 5.19
CA HIS A 125 -7.39 -29.46 5.04
C HIS A 125 -6.63 -30.74 5.44
N LYS A 126 -7.40 -31.79 5.74
CA LYS A 126 -6.86 -33.10 6.17
C LYS A 126 -6.02 -33.80 5.09
N ASP A 127 -6.19 -33.43 3.83
CA ASP A 127 -5.46 -33.92 2.66
C ASP A 127 -4.12 -33.21 2.41
N GLY A 128 -3.74 -32.27 3.31
CA GLY A 128 -2.52 -31.47 3.19
C GLY A 128 -2.64 -30.24 2.32
N THR A 129 -3.77 -30.03 1.65
CA THR A 129 -4.06 -28.80 0.93
C THR A 129 -4.42 -27.67 1.88
N PHE A 130 -4.28 -26.42 1.44
CA PHE A 130 -4.71 -25.26 2.22
C PHE A 130 -5.50 -24.28 1.35
N GLU A 131 -6.47 -23.66 1.98
CA GLU A 131 -7.27 -22.59 1.42
C GLU A 131 -7.00 -21.30 2.17
N ILE A 132 -6.96 -20.18 1.47
CA ILE A 132 -6.85 -18.86 2.09
C ILE A 132 -8.26 -18.26 2.15
N ASN A 133 -8.74 -18.09 3.36
CA ASN A 133 -10.02 -17.49 3.63
C ASN A 133 -9.84 -16.09 4.20
N MET A 134 -10.78 -15.22 3.89
CA MET A 134 -10.92 -13.90 4.47
C MET A 134 -11.92 -13.97 5.62
N ASP A 135 -11.53 -13.48 6.78
CA ASP A 135 -12.34 -13.55 8.00
C ASP A 135 -13.01 -12.21 8.33
N TYR A 136 -12.32 -11.12 8.02
CA TYR A 136 -12.79 -9.79 8.33
C TYR A 136 -12.31 -8.78 7.29
N VAL A 137 -13.21 -7.87 6.89
CA VAL A 137 -12.89 -6.69 6.09
C VAL A 137 -13.62 -5.50 6.70
N SER A 138 -12.87 -4.44 6.96
CA SER A 138 -13.41 -3.10 7.22
C SER A 138 -12.84 -2.18 6.17
N CYS A 139 -13.69 -1.57 5.37
CA CYS A 139 -13.27 -0.72 4.25
C CYS A 139 -14.29 0.40 4.03
N PRO A 140 -13.86 1.65 3.88
CA PRO A 140 -14.71 2.74 3.43
C PRO A 140 -15.07 2.56 1.93
N PRO A 141 -16.03 3.35 1.39
CA PRO A 141 -16.28 3.35 -0.05
C PRO A 141 -15.01 3.68 -0.86
N LEU A 142 -14.77 2.89 -1.92
CA LEU A 142 -13.58 3.00 -2.78
C LEU A 142 -13.83 3.76 -4.08
N GLU A 143 -15.08 4.14 -4.37
CA GLU A 143 -15.46 4.72 -5.66
C GLU A 143 -14.61 5.94 -5.98
N ASP A 144 -13.96 5.92 -7.16
CA ASP A 144 -13.09 6.98 -7.70
C ASP A 144 -11.89 7.38 -6.82
N ARG A 145 -11.57 6.62 -5.80
CA ARG A 145 -10.44 6.87 -4.88
C ARG A 145 -9.25 5.97 -5.22
N PRO A 146 -8.00 6.44 -5.09
CA PRO A 146 -6.85 5.55 -5.13
C PRO A 146 -6.89 4.57 -3.94
N LEU A 147 -6.58 3.29 -4.18
CA LEU A 147 -6.42 2.27 -3.15
C LEU A 147 -4.96 1.86 -3.05
N ILE A 148 -4.39 1.94 -1.85
CA ILE A 148 -3.02 1.48 -1.57
C ILE A 148 -3.12 0.30 -0.61
N ILE A 149 -2.62 -0.87 -1.02
CA ILE A 149 -2.64 -2.09 -0.21
C ILE A 149 -1.22 -2.43 0.20
N CYS A 150 -0.97 -2.53 1.51
CA CYS A 150 0.34 -2.88 2.05
C CYS A 150 0.34 -4.25 2.76
N ASP A 151 1.33 -5.07 2.36
CA ASP A 151 1.69 -6.34 3.01
C ASP A 151 3.22 -6.54 2.88
N PRO A 152 3.98 -6.55 3.99
CA PRO A 152 5.43 -6.64 3.94
C PRO A 152 5.95 -7.99 3.45
N MET A 153 5.09 -9.01 3.30
CA MET A 153 5.52 -10.35 2.91
C MET A 153 4.64 -10.94 1.80
N LEU A 154 4.98 -10.61 0.57
CA LEU A 154 4.36 -11.20 -0.61
C LEU A 154 5.10 -12.50 -1.00
N ALA A 155 4.58 -13.67 -0.56
CA ALA A 155 5.11 -14.98 -0.96
C ALA A 155 4.47 -15.44 -2.28
N THR A 156 3.32 -16.12 -2.22
CA THR A 156 2.58 -16.59 -3.41
C THR A 156 1.63 -15.56 -3.98
N GLY A 157 1.38 -14.47 -3.26
CA GLY A 157 0.38 -13.47 -3.61
C GLY A 157 -1.07 -13.86 -3.30
N SER A 158 -1.31 -15.07 -2.82
CA SER A 158 -2.68 -15.56 -2.61
C SER A 158 -3.43 -14.75 -1.54
N SER A 159 -2.79 -14.36 -0.45
CA SER A 159 -3.40 -13.50 0.58
C SER A 159 -3.74 -12.12 0.01
N MET A 160 -2.84 -11.56 -0.79
CA MET A 160 -3.05 -10.28 -1.46
C MET A 160 -4.23 -10.34 -2.45
N ALA A 161 -4.31 -11.39 -3.26
CA ALA A 161 -5.42 -11.58 -4.19
C ALA A 161 -6.77 -11.72 -3.46
N THR A 162 -6.81 -12.50 -2.37
CA THR A 162 -8.00 -12.65 -1.54
C THR A 162 -8.40 -11.32 -0.89
N ALA A 163 -7.44 -10.59 -0.33
CA ALA A 163 -7.69 -9.28 0.27
C ALA A 163 -8.22 -8.27 -0.77
N MET A 164 -7.60 -8.21 -1.94
CA MET A 164 -8.02 -7.32 -3.02
C MET A 164 -9.46 -7.63 -3.46
N ASN A 165 -9.81 -8.91 -3.66
CA ASN A 165 -11.17 -9.30 -4.03
C ASN A 165 -12.19 -8.88 -2.97
N GLY A 166 -11.84 -8.94 -1.68
CA GLY A 166 -12.70 -8.47 -0.60
C GLY A 166 -12.86 -6.95 -0.58
N LEU A 167 -11.78 -6.22 -0.79
CA LEU A 167 -11.81 -4.76 -0.83
C LEU A 167 -12.63 -4.22 -2.01
N LEU A 168 -12.52 -4.85 -3.18
CA LEU A 168 -13.26 -4.43 -4.39
C LEU A 168 -14.78 -4.60 -4.28
N GLN A 169 -15.30 -5.23 -3.23
CA GLN A 169 -16.75 -5.24 -2.93
C GLN A 169 -17.24 -3.87 -2.42
N TYR A 170 -16.35 -2.98 -2.02
CA TYR A 170 -16.65 -1.64 -1.48
C TYR A 170 -16.58 -0.52 -2.52
N GLY A 171 -16.45 -0.85 -3.80
CA GLY A 171 -16.45 0.09 -4.91
C GLY A 171 -15.30 -0.11 -5.89
N THR A 172 -15.25 0.75 -6.91
CA THR A 172 -14.24 0.71 -7.96
C THR A 172 -13.20 1.81 -7.73
N PRO A 173 -11.99 1.47 -7.25
CA PRO A 173 -10.95 2.48 -7.06
C PRO A 173 -10.45 3.02 -8.40
N SER A 174 -10.06 4.29 -8.43
CA SER A 174 -9.48 4.94 -9.62
C SER A 174 -8.09 4.39 -9.98
N GLN A 175 -7.33 3.96 -8.98
CA GLN A 175 -6.00 3.37 -9.11
C GLN A 175 -5.79 2.36 -7.97
N ILE A 176 -4.99 1.32 -8.21
CA ILE A 176 -4.57 0.37 -7.17
C ILE A 176 -3.04 0.33 -7.14
N HIS A 177 -2.49 0.52 -5.95
CA HIS A 177 -1.06 0.37 -5.66
C HIS A 177 -0.88 -0.75 -4.63
N ILE A 178 0.08 -1.65 -4.87
CA ILE A 178 0.41 -2.76 -3.96
C ILE A 178 1.88 -2.64 -3.57
N VAL A 179 2.15 -2.71 -2.29
CA VAL A 179 3.49 -2.65 -1.70
C VAL A 179 3.71 -3.72 -0.67
#